data_696029d453c5f071c74f3f79707cb7f7
#
_entry.id   696029d453c5f071c74f3f79707cb7f7
#
_cell.length_a   1.000
_cell.length_b   1.000
_cell.length_c   1.000
_cell.angle_alpha   90.00
_cell.angle_beta   90.00
_cell.angle_gamma   90.00
#
_symmetry.space_group_name_H-M   'P 1'
#
loop_
_entity.id
_entity.type
_entity.pdbx_description
1 polymer ?
#
loop_
_entity_poly.entity_id
_entity_poly.type
_entity_poly.pdbx_seq_one_letter_code
_entity_poly.pdbx_strand_id
1 'polypeptide(L)'
;MPVRRGVVIGLSALGGFALTVLWSAPFVDKVIGDGVTSAILGHEAAEAPMTSALAGIAFAFASGLGGTFTACNIAALGAVAPLLGQQRSLRSRFAQTLPPLGWLAAGMAAVSAVYGVVAALFGTHLPQYSTATASSGLSPRLVQSMVVFGVIGLILCYLGLAALKIVKDPLEGVERRFPHIRSLVMGLLIGAFLIGRPFGLYRQLFRDVADSGNPLYGAFAFVTQSLGNIVVLAVVFLLLSVAAGGRVQRWITAKPGRAAVITASAFLVAGVFTFLYWDVRLLARTGVIWYPTITWY
;
A
#
# COMPACT_ATOMS: atom_id res chain seq x y z
N MET A 1 -21.26 23.41 -11.47
CA MET A 1 -21.04 22.73 -12.76
C MET A 1 -21.11 21.24 -12.50
N PRO A 2 -21.87 20.49 -13.28
CA PRO A 2 -21.85 19.03 -13.17
C PRO A 2 -20.42 18.56 -13.46
N VAL A 3 -19.84 17.85 -12.50
CA VAL A 3 -18.54 17.20 -12.71
C VAL A 3 -18.71 16.21 -13.85
N ARG A 4 -17.94 16.36 -14.93
CA ARG A 4 -17.93 15.41 -16.05
C ARG A 4 -17.30 14.11 -15.57
N ARG A 5 -18.10 13.24 -14.91
CA ARG A 5 -17.65 12.00 -14.25
C ARG A 5 -16.86 11.11 -15.20
N GLY A 6 -17.29 10.98 -16.46
CA GLY A 6 -16.59 10.22 -17.47
C GLY A 6 -15.17 10.73 -17.75
N VAL A 7 -14.98 12.06 -17.77
CA VAL A 7 -13.66 12.66 -17.96
C VAL A 7 -12.75 12.36 -16.77
N VAL A 8 -13.27 12.42 -15.53
CA VAL A 8 -12.50 12.07 -14.33
C VAL A 8 -12.05 10.61 -14.37
N ILE A 9 -12.97 9.70 -14.74
CA ILE A 9 -12.64 8.27 -14.86
C ILE A 9 -11.57 8.07 -15.95
N GLY A 10 -11.80 8.62 -17.15
CA GLY A 10 -10.87 8.47 -18.27
C GLY A 10 -9.47 9.00 -17.97
N LEU A 11 -9.37 10.22 -17.42
CA LEU A 11 -8.08 10.80 -17.04
C LEU A 11 -7.39 10.03 -15.90
N SER A 12 -8.16 9.54 -14.91
CA SER A 12 -7.59 8.74 -13.81
C SER A 12 -7.12 7.37 -14.30
N ALA A 13 -7.86 6.72 -15.20
CA ALA A 13 -7.45 5.46 -15.81
C ALA A 13 -6.19 5.64 -16.67
N LEU A 14 -6.11 6.71 -17.47
CA LEU A 14 -4.92 7.07 -18.24
C LEU A 14 -3.73 7.35 -17.30
N GLY A 15 -3.95 8.04 -16.18
CA GLY A 15 -2.92 8.29 -15.18
C GLY A 15 -2.39 6.98 -14.56
N GLY A 16 -3.27 6.07 -14.17
CA GLY A 16 -2.89 4.74 -13.68
C GLY A 16 -2.13 3.91 -14.71
N PHE A 17 -2.59 3.92 -15.95
CA PHE A 17 -1.89 3.27 -17.07
C PHE A 17 -0.51 3.88 -17.31
N ALA A 18 -0.41 5.22 -17.42
CA ALA A 18 0.87 5.90 -17.61
C ALA A 18 1.86 5.60 -16.49
N LEU A 19 1.40 5.60 -15.24
CA LEU A 19 2.22 5.18 -14.10
C LEU A 19 2.73 3.74 -14.26
N THR A 20 1.89 2.82 -14.75
CA THR A 20 2.30 1.43 -14.95
C THR A 20 3.38 1.32 -16.04
N VAL A 21 3.27 2.10 -17.11
CA VAL A 21 4.27 2.12 -18.21
C VAL A 21 5.61 2.69 -17.73
N LEU A 22 5.57 3.78 -16.95
CA LEU A 22 6.75 4.51 -16.48
C LEU A 22 7.41 3.89 -15.24
N TRP A 23 6.72 3.02 -14.50
CA TRP A 23 7.19 2.50 -13.22
C TRP A 23 8.37 1.54 -13.37
N SER A 24 9.49 1.86 -12.73
CA SER A 24 10.64 0.96 -12.62
C SER A 24 10.67 0.30 -11.25
N ALA A 25 10.31 -1.01 -11.20
CA ALA A 25 10.43 -1.80 -9.98
C ALA A 25 11.89 -1.94 -9.50
N PRO A 26 12.88 -2.20 -10.40
CA PRO A 26 14.27 -2.27 -9.96
C PRO A 26 14.75 -1.00 -9.25
N PHE A 27 14.36 0.17 -9.74
CA PHE A 27 14.70 1.43 -9.10
C PHE A 27 14.07 1.55 -7.72
N VAL A 28 12.77 1.30 -7.60
CA VAL A 28 12.06 1.45 -6.32
C VAL A 28 12.48 0.40 -5.31
N ASP A 29 12.63 -0.84 -5.74
CA ASP A 29 12.95 -1.95 -4.83
C ASP A 29 14.44 -1.92 -4.43
N LYS A 30 15.36 -1.81 -5.41
CA LYS A 30 16.80 -1.89 -5.13
C LYS A 30 17.40 -0.56 -4.65
N VAL A 31 17.10 0.56 -5.36
CA VAL A 31 17.73 1.84 -5.01
C VAL A 31 17.08 2.46 -3.79
N ILE A 32 15.75 2.49 -3.73
CA ILE A 32 15.04 3.13 -2.60
C ILE A 32 14.88 2.14 -1.46
N GLY A 33 14.27 0.98 -1.71
CA GLY A 33 13.93 0.01 -0.67
C GLY A 33 15.16 -0.57 0.02
N ASP A 34 16.06 -1.18 -0.74
CA ASP A 34 17.30 -1.76 -0.21
C ASP A 34 18.22 -0.67 0.33
N GLY A 35 18.34 0.48 -0.36
CA GLY A 35 19.18 1.58 0.08
C GLY A 35 18.74 2.18 1.43
N VAL A 36 17.45 2.44 1.62
CA VAL A 36 16.92 2.95 2.89
C VAL A 36 17.11 1.92 4.01
N THR A 37 16.81 0.65 3.73
CA THR A 37 16.93 -0.41 4.73
C THR A 37 18.38 -0.64 5.14
N SER A 38 19.31 -0.68 4.19
CA SER A 38 20.74 -0.82 4.44
C SER A 38 21.33 0.38 5.20
N ALA A 39 20.88 1.59 4.87
CA ALA A 39 21.31 2.80 5.59
C ALA A 39 20.88 2.78 7.07
N ILE A 40 19.72 2.19 7.38
CA ILE A 40 19.23 2.09 8.77
C ILE A 40 19.94 0.97 9.54
N LEU A 41 20.19 -0.16 8.89
CA LEU A 41 20.83 -1.32 9.52
C LEU A 41 22.35 -1.18 9.61
N GLY A 42 22.96 -0.27 8.85
CA GLY A 42 24.42 -0.06 8.81
C GLY A 42 25.20 -1.14 8.04
N HIS A 43 24.51 -2.04 7.34
CA HIS A 43 25.09 -3.08 6.49
C HIS A 43 24.13 -3.44 5.35
N GLU A 44 24.57 -4.23 4.37
CA GLU A 44 23.71 -4.67 3.27
C GLU A 44 22.55 -5.55 3.79
N ALA A 45 21.33 -5.01 3.71
CA ALA A 45 20.14 -5.63 4.25
C ALA A 45 19.81 -6.97 3.57
N ALA A 46 20.13 -7.11 2.28
CA ALA A 46 19.85 -8.32 1.49
C ALA A 46 20.73 -9.52 1.92
N GLU A 47 21.88 -9.28 2.53
CA GLU A 47 22.86 -10.31 2.92
C GLU A 47 22.90 -10.55 4.43
N ALA A 48 22.16 -9.76 5.22
CA ALA A 48 22.18 -9.86 6.68
C ALA A 48 21.51 -11.14 7.17
N PRO A 49 22.25 -12.04 7.86
CA PRO A 49 21.62 -13.16 8.53
C PRO A 49 20.80 -12.67 9.72
N MET A 50 19.54 -13.09 9.82
CA MET A 50 18.72 -12.84 10.99
C MET A 50 19.11 -13.83 12.11
N THR A 51 20.14 -13.48 12.86
CA THR A 51 20.73 -14.38 13.87
C THR A 51 19.93 -14.45 15.18
N SER A 52 18.94 -13.57 15.35
CA SER A 52 18.09 -13.52 16.55
C SER A 52 16.72 -12.90 16.26
N ALA A 53 15.73 -13.19 17.10
CA ALA A 53 14.39 -12.58 16.98
C ALA A 53 14.44 -11.05 17.05
N LEU A 54 15.36 -10.46 17.83
CA LEU A 54 15.52 -9.01 17.90
C LEU A 54 16.06 -8.44 16.58
N ALA A 55 17.02 -9.11 15.96
CA ALA A 55 17.55 -8.73 14.66
C ALA A 55 16.46 -8.81 13.58
N GLY A 56 15.63 -9.85 13.60
CA GLY A 56 14.49 -9.99 12.71
C GLY A 56 13.44 -8.88 12.89
N ILE A 57 13.14 -8.46 14.12
CA ILE A 57 12.23 -7.35 14.40
C ILE A 57 12.82 -6.00 13.94
N ALA A 58 14.11 -5.76 14.17
CA ALA A 58 14.79 -4.56 13.66
C ALA A 58 14.79 -4.52 12.13
N PHE A 59 15.08 -5.65 11.49
CA PHE A 59 15.00 -5.81 10.05
C PHE A 59 13.57 -5.58 9.54
N ALA A 60 12.56 -6.12 10.23
CA ALA A 60 11.15 -5.91 9.90
C ALA A 60 10.80 -4.41 9.86
N PHE A 61 11.17 -3.66 10.89
CA PHE A 61 10.94 -2.22 10.96
C PHE A 61 11.64 -1.47 9.81
N ALA A 62 12.93 -1.73 9.62
CA ALA A 62 13.72 -1.08 8.56
C ALA A 62 13.20 -1.41 7.15
N SER A 63 12.84 -2.67 6.89
CA SER A 63 12.23 -3.08 5.62
C SER A 63 10.85 -2.46 5.41
N GLY A 64 10.11 -2.19 6.50
CA GLY A 64 8.87 -1.43 6.47
C GLY A 64 9.06 0.01 6.03
N LEU A 65 10.07 0.70 6.58
CA LEU A 65 10.43 2.05 6.17
C LEU A 65 10.81 2.11 4.69
N GLY A 66 11.69 1.21 4.22
CA GLY A 66 12.07 1.11 2.81
C GLY A 66 10.92 0.78 1.88
N GLY A 67 9.99 -0.04 2.35
CA GLY A 67 8.82 -0.46 1.59
C GLY A 67 7.70 0.57 1.45
N THR A 68 7.80 1.74 2.07
CA THR A 68 6.76 2.77 2.03
C THR A 68 6.62 3.44 0.65
N PHE A 69 7.70 3.50 -0.11
CA PHE A 69 7.75 4.19 -1.41
C PHE A 69 7.10 3.40 -2.55
N THR A 70 6.22 2.47 -2.24
CA THR A 70 5.42 1.77 -3.25
C THR A 70 4.23 2.60 -3.70
N ALA A 71 3.82 2.43 -4.95
CA ALA A 71 2.72 3.19 -5.55
C ALA A 71 1.41 3.10 -4.77
N CYS A 72 1.16 1.97 -4.12
CA CYS A 72 -0.04 1.75 -3.30
C CYS A 72 -0.08 2.66 -2.07
N ASN A 73 1.06 2.85 -1.40
CA ASN A 73 1.14 3.73 -0.24
C ASN A 73 0.99 5.21 -0.65
N ILE A 74 1.55 5.59 -1.80
CA ILE A 74 1.38 6.95 -2.37
C ILE A 74 -0.10 7.20 -2.70
N ALA A 75 -0.79 6.20 -3.23
CA ALA A 75 -2.22 6.30 -3.51
C ALA A 75 -3.08 6.40 -2.23
N ALA A 76 -2.69 5.69 -1.16
CA ALA A 76 -3.35 5.81 0.13
C ALA A 76 -3.23 7.25 0.70
N LEU A 77 -2.08 7.92 0.51
CA LEU A 77 -1.93 9.34 0.85
C LEU A 77 -2.95 10.22 0.14
N GLY A 78 -3.14 10.02 -1.16
CA GLY A 78 -4.14 10.75 -1.96
C GLY A 78 -5.58 10.51 -1.49
N ALA A 79 -5.88 9.30 -1.04
CA ALA A 79 -7.21 8.95 -0.54
C ALA A 79 -7.51 9.51 0.86
N VAL A 80 -6.49 9.63 1.72
CA VAL A 80 -6.63 10.15 3.09
C VAL A 80 -6.51 11.69 3.13
N ALA A 81 -5.81 12.31 2.19
CA ALA A 81 -5.59 13.75 2.14
C ALA A 81 -6.87 14.61 2.29
N PRO A 82 -8.03 14.28 1.66
CA PRO A 82 -9.26 15.06 1.84
C PRO A 82 -9.89 14.94 3.23
N LEU A 83 -9.50 13.93 4.01
CA LEU A 83 -10.01 13.73 5.37
C LEU A 83 -9.36 14.68 6.39
N LEU A 84 -8.32 15.42 5.97
CA LEU A 84 -7.67 16.44 6.79
C LEU A 84 -8.60 17.62 7.04
N GLY A 85 -8.95 17.80 8.29
CA GLY A 85 -9.92 18.80 8.72
C GLY A 85 -9.49 20.27 8.53
N GLN A 86 -10.47 21.18 8.55
CA GLN A 86 -10.37 22.63 8.27
C GLN A 86 -9.79 23.46 9.43
N GLN A 87 -8.82 22.99 10.17
CA GLN A 87 -8.42 23.66 11.41
C GLN A 87 -7.29 24.68 11.24
N ARG A 88 -7.38 25.77 12.00
CA ARG A 88 -6.44 26.90 11.95
C ARG A 88 -5.18 26.71 12.80
N SER A 89 -5.21 25.90 13.86
CA SER A 89 -4.08 25.69 14.76
C SER A 89 -3.38 24.34 14.52
N LEU A 90 -2.05 24.27 14.69
CA LEU A 90 -1.27 23.04 14.56
C LEU A 90 -1.76 21.97 15.55
N ARG A 91 -2.01 22.32 16.81
CA ARG A 91 -2.48 21.38 17.84
C ARG A 91 -3.82 20.73 17.48
N SER A 92 -4.76 21.49 16.94
CA SER A 92 -6.05 20.96 16.53
C SER A 92 -5.94 20.10 15.25
N ARG A 93 -4.99 20.39 14.35
CA ARG A 93 -4.68 19.54 13.18
C ARG A 93 -4.19 18.17 13.64
N PHE A 94 -3.22 18.12 14.56
CA PHE A 94 -2.73 16.85 15.12
C PHE A 94 -3.85 16.06 15.79
N ALA A 95 -4.65 16.69 16.65
CA ALA A 95 -5.72 16.03 17.35
C ALA A 95 -6.79 15.43 16.43
N GLN A 96 -7.04 16.01 15.27
CA GLN A 96 -8.00 15.48 14.28
C GLN A 96 -7.39 14.46 13.31
N THR A 97 -6.08 14.49 13.10
CA THR A 97 -5.37 13.59 12.19
C THR A 97 -5.05 12.25 12.86
N LEU A 98 -4.78 12.27 14.18
CA LEU A 98 -4.40 11.07 14.92
C LEU A 98 -5.48 9.95 14.91
N PRO A 99 -6.78 10.22 15.14
CA PRO A 99 -7.77 9.14 15.13
C PRO A 99 -7.89 8.40 13.79
N PRO A 100 -8.00 9.07 12.62
CA PRO A 100 -7.99 8.37 11.34
C PRO A 100 -6.72 7.57 11.08
N LEU A 101 -5.55 8.11 11.44
CA LEU A 101 -4.27 7.39 11.32
C LEU A 101 -4.20 6.20 12.28
N GLY A 102 -4.71 6.34 13.51
CA GLY A 102 -4.79 5.24 14.47
C GLY A 102 -5.66 4.09 13.97
N TRP A 103 -6.83 4.38 13.39
CA TRP A 103 -7.69 3.36 12.80
C TRP A 103 -7.10 2.71 11.55
N LEU A 104 -6.39 3.49 10.74
CA LEU A 104 -5.62 2.96 9.60
C LEU A 104 -4.52 2.01 10.11
N ALA A 105 -3.74 2.44 11.11
CA ALA A 105 -2.72 1.61 11.73
C ALA A 105 -3.30 0.32 12.34
N ALA A 106 -4.45 0.41 13.00
CA ALA A 106 -5.14 -0.74 13.57
C ALA A 106 -5.56 -1.75 12.49
N GLY A 107 -6.11 -1.28 11.37
CA GLY A 107 -6.45 -2.13 10.23
C GLY A 107 -5.23 -2.85 9.64
N MET A 108 -4.13 -2.10 9.43
CA MET A 108 -2.87 -2.69 8.94
C MET A 108 -2.33 -3.72 9.92
N ALA A 109 -2.25 -3.38 11.21
CA ALA A 109 -1.73 -4.26 12.25
C ALA A 109 -2.56 -5.55 12.38
N ALA A 110 -3.88 -5.45 12.28
CA ALA A 110 -4.75 -6.62 12.35
C ALA A 110 -4.46 -7.63 11.24
N VAL A 111 -4.40 -7.18 9.98
CA VAL A 111 -4.07 -8.07 8.85
C VAL A 111 -2.65 -8.61 8.97
N SER A 112 -1.69 -7.75 9.34
CA SER A 112 -0.28 -8.15 9.49
C SER A 112 -0.09 -9.18 10.60
N ALA A 113 -0.75 -9.00 11.75
CA ALA A 113 -0.70 -9.96 12.85
C ALA A 113 -1.27 -11.32 12.44
N VAL A 114 -2.47 -11.33 11.82
CA VAL A 114 -3.10 -12.57 11.35
C VAL A 114 -2.23 -13.27 10.32
N TYR A 115 -1.73 -12.53 9.33
CA TYR A 115 -0.88 -13.11 8.29
C TYR A 115 0.48 -13.56 8.84
N GLY A 116 1.04 -12.86 9.83
CA GLY A 116 2.26 -13.28 10.54
C GLY A 116 2.10 -14.60 11.29
N VAL A 117 0.95 -14.79 11.96
CA VAL A 117 0.60 -16.08 12.59
C VAL A 117 0.49 -17.19 11.54
N VAL A 118 -0.23 -16.92 10.44
CA VAL A 118 -0.39 -17.88 9.33
C VAL A 118 0.95 -18.23 8.70
N ALA A 119 1.83 -17.23 8.48
CA ALA A 119 3.16 -17.43 7.94
C ALA A 119 4.05 -18.29 8.85
N ALA A 120 4.00 -18.07 10.16
CA ALA A 120 4.75 -18.88 11.11
C ALA A 120 4.27 -20.34 11.20
N LEU A 121 2.95 -20.57 11.10
CA LEU A 121 2.36 -21.92 11.23
C LEU A 121 2.41 -22.71 9.92
N PHE A 122 2.20 -22.06 8.79
CA PHE A 122 1.99 -22.73 7.49
C PHE A 122 2.91 -22.19 6.39
N GLY A 123 3.83 -21.29 6.69
CA GLY A 123 4.61 -20.54 5.71
C GLY A 123 5.42 -21.40 4.75
N THR A 124 5.93 -22.56 5.19
CA THR A 124 6.64 -23.51 4.34
C THR A 124 5.77 -24.13 3.25
N HIS A 125 4.44 -24.16 3.46
CA HIS A 125 3.45 -24.66 2.50
C HIS A 125 2.79 -23.54 1.68
N LEU A 126 3.00 -22.27 2.05
CA LEU A 126 2.42 -21.13 1.35
C LEU A 126 3.16 -20.84 0.04
N PRO A 127 2.45 -20.39 -1.02
CA PRO A 127 3.08 -20.01 -2.30
C PRO A 127 4.21 -18.99 -2.16
N GLN A 128 4.13 -18.11 -1.15
CA GLN A 128 5.13 -17.07 -0.86
C GLN A 128 6.49 -17.67 -0.46
N TYR A 129 6.53 -18.85 0.15
CA TYR A 129 7.77 -19.56 0.53
C TYR A 129 8.44 -20.21 -0.70
N SER A 130 7.69 -20.48 -1.76
CA SER A 130 8.16 -21.22 -2.93
C SER A 130 9.42 -20.57 -3.52
N THR A 131 10.42 -21.42 -3.79
CA THR A 131 11.63 -21.09 -4.56
C THR A 131 11.53 -21.48 -6.02
N ALA A 132 10.40 -22.08 -6.45
CA ALA A 132 10.21 -22.54 -7.81
C ALA A 132 10.49 -21.41 -8.80
N THR A 133 11.45 -21.66 -9.69
CA THR A 133 11.76 -20.77 -10.84
C THR A 133 10.71 -21.03 -11.91
N ALA A 134 10.15 -19.95 -12.44
CA ALA A 134 9.22 -20.02 -13.57
C ALA A 134 9.97 -20.40 -14.85
N SER A 135 10.31 -21.66 -15.01
CA SER A 135 10.98 -22.13 -16.25
C SER A 135 10.01 -22.27 -17.43
N SER A 136 8.74 -22.37 -17.18
CA SER A 136 7.70 -22.55 -18.22
C SER A 136 6.31 -22.02 -17.83
N GLY A 137 6.19 -21.18 -16.80
CA GLY A 137 4.90 -20.65 -16.33
C GLY A 137 5.00 -19.72 -15.15
N LEU A 138 3.87 -19.26 -14.66
CA LEU A 138 3.75 -18.39 -13.49
C LEU A 138 4.13 -19.18 -12.22
N SER A 139 5.09 -18.69 -11.45
CA SER A 139 5.41 -19.30 -10.15
C SER A 139 4.23 -19.12 -9.17
N PRO A 140 4.03 -20.06 -8.22
CA PRO A 140 2.91 -20.01 -7.27
C PRO A 140 2.82 -18.65 -6.53
N ARG A 141 3.97 -18.06 -6.15
CA ARG A 141 3.99 -16.77 -5.49
C ARG A 141 3.55 -15.61 -6.39
N LEU A 142 3.85 -15.68 -7.71
CA LEU A 142 3.39 -14.66 -8.65
C LEU A 142 1.88 -14.75 -8.85
N VAL A 143 1.31 -15.96 -8.89
CA VAL A 143 -0.13 -16.17 -8.92
C VAL A 143 -0.79 -15.59 -7.66
N GLN A 144 -0.21 -15.84 -6.48
CA GLN A 144 -0.68 -15.22 -5.23
C GLN A 144 -0.65 -13.69 -5.32
N SER A 145 0.43 -13.11 -5.83
CA SER A 145 0.55 -11.66 -6.01
C SER A 145 -0.54 -11.12 -6.95
N MET A 146 -0.77 -11.77 -8.09
CA MET A 146 -1.81 -11.39 -9.05
C MET A 146 -3.19 -11.40 -8.39
N VAL A 147 -3.56 -12.50 -7.74
CA VAL A 147 -4.88 -12.61 -7.09
C VAL A 147 -5.07 -11.52 -6.03
N VAL A 148 -4.10 -11.33 -5.15
CA VAL A 148 -4.20 -10.36 -4.05
C VAL A 148 -4.26 -8.94 -4.58
N PHE A 149 -3.34 -8.57 -5.45
CA PHE A 149 -3.29 -7.19 -5.98
C PHE A 149 -4.40 -6.92 -7.00
N GLY A 150 -4.81 -7.92 -7.76
CA GLY A 150 -5.97 -7.82 -8.64
C GLY A 150 -7.25 -7.49 -7.86
N VAL A 151 -7.52 -8.24 -6.80
CA VAL A 151 -8.67 -8.01 -5.91
C VAL A 151 -8.59 -6.61 -5.27
N ILE A 152 -7.44 -6.24 -4.72
CA ILE A 152 -7.24 -4.92 -4.10
C ILE A 152 -7.43 -3.80 -5.14
N GLY A 153 -6.86 -3.95 -6.34
CA GLY A 153 -7.01 -3.00 -7.44
C GLY A 153 -8.48 -2.79 -7.82
N LEU A 154 -9.26 -3.87 -7.93
CA LEU A 154 -10.70 -3.81 -8.21
C LEU A 154 -11.48 -3.13 -7.08
N ILE A 155 -11.16 -3.44 -5.81
CA ILE A 155 -11.79 -2.78 -4.66
C ILE A 155 -11.50 -1.26 -4.69
N LEU A 156 -10.26 -0.86 -4.95
CA LEU A 156 -9.90 0.55 -5.05
C LEU A 156 -10.64 1.24 -6.20
N CYS A 157 -10.74 0.61 -7.37
CA CYS A 157 -11.54 1.12 -8.49
C CYS A 157 -13.00 1.29 -8.09
N TYR A 158 -13.60 0.29 -7.41
CA TYR A 158 -14.96 0.36 -6.93
C TYR A 158 -15.18 1.52 -5.95
N LEU A 159 -14.28 1.71 -4.98
CA LEU A 159 -14.34 2.84 -4.03
C LEU A 159 -14.19 4.19 -4.75
N GLY A 160 -13.37 4.26 -5.79
CA GLY A 160 -13.25 5.44 -6.64
C GLY A 160 -14.56 5.79 -7.38
N LEU A 161 -15.24 4.79 -7.94
CA LEU A 161 -16.53 4.95 -8.58
C LEU A 161 -17.64 5.32 -7.56
N ALA A 162 -17.59 4.75 -6.36
CA ALA A 162 -18.49 5.09 -5.26
C ALA A 162 -18.31 6.54 -4.80
N ALA A 163 -17.05 7.03 -4.71
CA ALA A 163 -16.77 8.43 -4.38
C ALA A 163 -17.34 9.42 -5.42
N LEU A 164 -17.45 9.00 -6.70
CA LEU A 164 -18.15 9.77 -7.76
C LEU A 164 -19.67 9.58 -7.75
N LYS A 165 -20.21 8.78 -6.84
CA LYS A 165 -21.63 8.42 -6.77
C LYS A 165 -22.15 7.79 -8.08
N ILE A 166 -21.33 6.98 -8.74
CA ILE A 166 -21.71 6.19 -9.92
C ILE A 166 -22.25 4.84 -9.48
N VAL A 167 -21.61 4.23 -8.48
CA VAL A 167 -22.08 3.02 -7.82
C VAL A 167 -22.45 3.34 -6.37
N LYS A 168 -23.22 2.46 -5.74
CA LYS A 168 -23.62 2.59 -4.34
C LYS A 168 -22.37 2.45 -3.44
N ASP A 169 -22.24 3.35 -2.49
CA ASP A 169 -21.14 3.29 -1.52
C ASP A 169 -21.46 2.25 -0.42
N PRO A 170 -20.67 1.17 -0.32
CA PRO A 170 -20.93 0.11 0.64
C PRO A 170 -20.66 0.55 2.08
N LEU A 171 -19.84 1.61 2.27
CA LEU A 171 -19.43 2.10 3.58
C LEU A 171 -20.37 3.18 4.13
N GLU A 172 -21.23 3.79 3.31
CA GLU A 172 -22.09 4.91 3.72
C GLU A 172 -23.00 4.56 4.90
N GLY A 173 -23.58 3.35 4.89
CA GLY A 173 -24.45 2.88 5.98
C GLY A 173 -23.68 2.64 7.29
N VAL A 174 -22.47 2.11 7.18
CA VAL A 174 -21.61 1.80 8.34
C VAL A 174 -20.96 3.06 8.89
N GLU A 175 -20.61 4.01 8.04
CA GLU A 175 -19.96 5.29 8.40
C GLU A 175 -20.83 6.11 9.36
N ARG A 176 -22.14 6.05 9.23
CA ARG A 176 -23.09 6.71 10.15
C ARG A 176 -22.96 6.19 11.59
N ARG A 177 -22.62 4.90 11.75
CA ARG A 177 -22.47 4.26 13.07
C ARG A 177 -21.01 4.25 13.53
N PHE A 178 -20.07 4.19 12.60
CA PHE A 178 -18.64 4.15 12.85
C PHE A 178 -17.88 5.11 11.91
N PRO A 179 -17.65 6.37 12.33
CA PRO A 179 -17.10 7.43 11.47
C PRO A 179 -15.71 7.13 10.89
N HIS A 180 -14.93 6.24 11.50
CA HIS A 180 -13.58 5.90 11.09
C HIS A 180 -13.49 4.64 10.22
N ILE A 181 -14.64 4.08 9.78
CA ILE A 181 -14.66 2.83 9.00
C ILE A 181 -13.82 2.92 7.71
N ARG A 182 -13.81 4.09 7.04
CA ARG A 182 -13.00 4.28 5.83
C ARG A 182 -11.51 4.16 6.11
N SER A 183 -11.03 4.75 7.20
CA SER A 183 -9.64 4.64 7.60
C SER A 183 -9.27 3.21 7.98
N LEU A 184 -10.15 2.51 8.69
CA LEU A 184 -9.97 1.11 9.03
C LEU A 184 -9.90 0.23 7.78
N VAL A 185 -10.84 0.38 6.84
CA VAL A 185 -10.87 -0.37 5.58
C VAL A 185 -9.62 -0.09 4.74
N MET A 186 -9.19 1.18 4.66
CA MET A 186 -7.93 1.51 4.00
C MET A 186 -6.74 0.84 4.68
N GLY A 187 -6.71 0.81 6.02
CA GLY A 187 -5.69 0.08 6.77
C GLY A 187 -5.69 -1.41 6.45
N LEU A 188 -6.86 -2.05 6.41
CA LEU A 188 -6.99 -3.46 6.02
C LEU A 188 -6.47 -3.71 4.60
N LEU A 189 -6.82 -2.87 3.63
CA LEU A 189 -6.35 -2.99 2.25
C LEU A 189 -4.83 -2.82 2.15
N ILE A 190 -4.25 -1.82 2.83
CA ILE A 190 -2.80 -1.60 2.83
C ILE A 190 -2.09 -2.77 3.54
N GLY A 191 -2.64 -3.27 4.66
CA GLY A 191 -2.13 -4.47 5.32
C GLY A 191 -2.17 -5.71 4.42
N ALA A 192 -3.21 -5.86 3.61
CA ALA A 192 -3.36 -6.97 2.68
C ALA A 192 -2.29 -6.98 1.56
N PHE A 193 -1.64 -5.84 1.27
CA PHE A 193 -0.49 -5.82 0.35
C PHE A 193 0.66 -6.74 0.80
N LEU A 194 0.81 -6.98 2.10
CA LEU A 194 1.78 -7.93 2.63
C LEU A 194 1.60 -9.34 2.07
N ILE A 195 0.36 -9.76 1.88
CA ILE A 195 0.01 -11.11 1.43
C ILE A 195 0.52 -11.36 0.00
N GLY A 196 0.48 -10.33 -0.87
CA GLY A 196 0.87 -10.45 -2.28
C GLY A 196 2.32 -10.04 -2.59
N ARG A 197 3.09 -9.51 -1.63
CA ARG A 197 4.33 -8.78 -1.92
C ARG A 197 5.52 -9.70 -2.25
N PRO A 198 6.07 -9.68 -3.48
CA PRO A 198 7.24 -10.48 -3.85
C PRO A 198 8.58 -9.76 -3.65
N PHE A 199 8.60 -8.61 -2.97
CA PHE A 199 9.79 -7.81 -2.71
C PHE A 199 10.88 -8.60 -1.96
N GLY A 200 12.16 -8.44 -2.33
CA GLY A 200 13.27 -9.26 -1.84
C GLY A 200 13.41 -9.28 -0.32
N LEU A 201 13.49 -8.10 0.31
CA LEU A 201 13.62 -7.96 1.76
C LEU A 201 12.39 -8.51 2.50
N TYR A 202 11.20 -8.28 1.96
CA TYR A 202 9.99 -8.85 2.56
C TYR A 202 9.97 -10.38 2.48
N ARG A 203 10.47 -10.97 1.40
CA ARG A 203 10.59 -12.43 1.26
C ARG A 203 11.59 -13.01 2.27
N GLN A 204 12.67 -12.30 2.56
CA GLN A 204 13.62 -12.69 3.58
C GLN A 204 12.95 -12.72 4.96
N LEU A 205 12.23 -11.65 5.32
CA LEU A 205 11.45 -11.60 6.55
C LEU A 205 10.40 -12.71 6.62
N PHE A 206 9.68 -12.95 5.51
CA PHE A 206 8.67 -14.01 5.45
C PHE A 206 9.28 -15.40 5.70
N ARG A 207 10.44 -15.68 5.13
CA ARG A 207 11.13 -16.95 5.34
C ARG A 207 11.61 -17.11 6.76
N ASP A 208 12.22 -16.07 7.33
CA ASP A 208 12.67 -16.08 8.72
C ASP A 208 11.51 -16.37 9.67
N VAL A 209 10.35 -15.74 9.46
CA VAL A 209 9.14 -16.01 10.23
C VAL A 209 8.64 -17.44 10.03
N ALA A 210 8.59 -17.93 8.79
CA ALA A 210 8.14 -19.28 8.47
C ALA A 210 9.05 -20.35 9.08
N ASP A 211 10.36 -20.15 9.01
CA ASP A 211 11.37 -21.05 9.54
C ASP A 211 11.41 -21.04 11.07
N SER A 212 11.04 -19.93 11.71
CA SER A 212 10.94 -19.83 13.17
C SER A 212 9.85 -20.72 13.78
N GLY A 213 8.77 -20.98 13.04
CA GLY A 213 7.60 -21.71 13.52
C GLY A 213 6.89 -21.06 14.73
N ASN A 214 7.24 -19.81 15.09
CA ASN A 214 6.72 -19.13 16.27
C ASN A 214 5.65 -18.09 15.89
N PRO A 215 4.34 -18.36 16.20
CA PRO A 215 3.24 -17.47 15.81
C PRO A 215 3.33 -16.07 16.44
N LEU A 216 3.85 -15.97 17.67
CA LEU A 216 4.01 -14.67 18.34
C LEU A 216 5.08 -13.85 17.63
N TYR A 217 6.22 -14.47 17.33
CA TYR A 217 7.28 -13.81 16.57
C TYR A 217 6.77 -13.35 15.20
N GLY A 218 6.06 -14.20 14.47
CA GLY A 218 5.50 -13.88 13.17
C GLY A 218 4.53 -12.69 13.23
N ALA A 219 3.63 -12.68 14.22
CA ALA A 219 2.72 -11.55 14.45
C ALA A 219 3.49 -10.26 14.72
N PHE A 220 4.44 -10.29 15.66
CA PHE A 220 5.25 -9.11 16.02
C PHE A 220 6.09 -8.60 14.86
N ALA A 221 6.77 -9.46 14.12
CA ALA A 221 7.61 -9.09 13.00
C ALA A 221 6.79 -8.39 11.89
N PHE A 222 5.64 -8.94 11.50
CA PHE A 222 4.82 -8.35 10.45
C PHE A 222 4.09 -7.08 10.90
N VAL A 223 3.65 -7.00 12.16
CA VAL A 223 3.11 -5.76 12.73
C VAL A 223 4.19 -4.68 12.75
N THR A 224 5.41 -5.01 13.17
CA THR A 224 6.53 -4.07 13.22
C THR A 224 6.90 -3.57 11.81
N GLN A 225 6.89 -4.45 10.82
CA GLN A 225 7.10 -4.07 9.42
C GLN A 225 6.01 -3.11 8.94
N SER A 226 4.75 -3.37 9.28
CA SER A 226 3.63 -2.47 8.96
C SER A 226 3.72 -1.13 9.69
N LEU A 227 4.19 -1.12 10.94
CA LEU A 227 4.44 0.12 11.68
C LEU A 227 5.55 0.96 11.00
N GLY A 228 6.62 0.35 10.52
CA GLY A 228 7.65 1.04 9.73
C GLY A 228 7.03 1.74 8.50
N ASN A 229 6.15 1.05 7.80
CA ASN A 229 5.41 1.59 6.66
C ASN A 229 4.54 2.81 7.06
N ILE A 230 3.81 2.71 8.18
CA ILE A 230 2.92 3.77 8.67
C ILE A 230 3.70 5.00 9.13
N VAL A 231 4.85 4.81 9.79
CA VAL A 231 5.66 5.92 10.30
C VAL A 231 6.04 6.88 9.18
N VAL A 232 6.58 6.38 8.08
CA VAL A 232 6.93 7.23 6.92
C VAL A 232 5.69 7.86 6.31
N LEU A 233 4.62 7.07 6.14
CA LEU A 233 3.34 7.58 5.63
C LEU A 233 2.81 8.73 6.51
N ALA A 234 2.82 8.56 7.82
CA ALA A 234 2.37 9.56 8.79
C ALA A 234 3.26 10.81 8.75
N VAL A 235 4.58 10.65 8.68
CA VAL A 235 5.52 11.77 8.57
C VAL A 235 5.28 12.56 7.29
N VAL A 236 5.20 11.91 6.14
CA VAL A 236 4.91 12.57 4.86
C VAL A 236 3.57 13.29 4.91
N PHE A 237 2.55 12.66 5.49
CA PHE A 237 1.23 13.23 5.63
C PHE A 237 1.22 14.46 6.54
N LEU A 238 1.92 14.42 7.67
CA LEU A 238 2.08 15.55 8.58
C LEU A 238 2.85 16.70 7.93
N LEU A 239 3.95 16.40 7.23
CA LEU A 239 4.73 17.40 6.51
C LEU A 239 3.88 18.08 5.42
N LEU A 240 3.14 17.32 4.63
CA LEU A 240 2.22 17.87 3.63
C LEU A 240 1.11 18.72 4.28
N SER A 241 0.58 18.28 5.41
CA SER A 241 -0.44 19.01 6.17
C SER A 241 0.08 20.35 6.69
N VAL A 242 1.34 20.40 7.12
CA VAL A 242 2.01 21.63 7.58
C VAL A 242 2.40 22.53 6.39
N ALA A 243 3.07 21.96 5.38
CA ALA A 243 3.58 22.71 4.23
C ALA A 243 2.46 23.25 3.33
N ALA A 244 1.44 22.45 3.07
CA ALA A 244 0.30 22.86 2.26
C ALA A 244 -0.55 23.96 2.92
N GLY A 245 -0.45 24.08 4.25
CA GLY A 245 -1.15 25.09 5.03
C GLY A 245 -2.65 25.11 4.76
N GLY A 246 -3.31 26.21 5.11
CA GLY A 246 -4.73 26.41 4.81
C GLY A 246 -5.04 26.70 3.32
N ARG A 247 -4.04 26.81 2.43
CA ARG A 247 -4.26 27.11 0.99
C ARG A 247 -4.89 25.94 0.26
N VAL A 248 -4.31 24.75 0.38
CA VAL A 248 -4.85 23.54 -0.27
C VAL A 248 -6.22 23.21 0.28
N GLN A 249 -6.39 23.29 1.59
CA GLN A 249 -7.68 23.06 2.23
C GLN A 249 -8.74 24.06 1.76
N ARG A 250 -8.45 25.35 1.73
CA ARG A 250 -9.36 26.38 1.19
C ARG A 250 -9.68 26.12 -0.28
N TRP A 251 -8.71 25.67 -1.05
CA TRP A 251 -8.93 25.33 -2.46
C TRP A 251 -9.83 24.10 -2.62
N ILE A 252 -9.66 23.05 -1.80
CA ILE A 252 -10.51 21.85 -1.83
C ILE A 252 -11.95 22.21 -1.44
N THR A 253 -12.13 23.01 -0.39
CA THR A 253 -13.47 23.37 0.14
C THR A 253 -14.18 24.48 -0.64
N ALA A 254 -13.45 25.26 -1.44
CA ALA A 254 -14.01 26.37 -2.21
C ALA A 254 -15.07 25.96 -3.23
N LYS A 255 -15.08 24.70 -3.68
CA LYS A 255 -16.11 24.17 -4.61
C LYS A 255 -16.64 22.82 -4.11
N PRO A 256 -17.96 22.68 -3.93
CA PRO A 256 -18.56 21.41 -3.59
C PRO A 256 -18.19 20.35 -4.65
N GLY A 257 -17.80 19.18 -4.20
CA GLY A 257 -17.42 18.05 -5.07
C GLY A 257 -15.92 17.94 -5.41
N ARG A 258 -15.06 18.93 -5.15
CA ARG A 258 -13.61 18.81 -5.39
C ARG A 258 -12.98 17.71 -4.54
N ALA A 259 -13.35 17.63 -3.28
CA ALA A 259 -12.87 16.56 -2.39
C ALA A 259 -13.23 15.18 -2.95
N ALA A 260 -14.48 14.99 -3.37
CA ALA A 260 -14.93 13.75 -3.98
C ALA A 260 -14.16 13.40 -5.27
N VAL A 261 -13.89 14.39 -6.12
CA VAL A 261 -13.09 14.19 -7.34
C VAL A 261 -11.67 13.79 -7.02
N ILE A 262 -11.01 14.45 -6.05
CA ILE A 262 -9.63 14.13 -5.66
C ILE A 262 -9.57 12.71 -5.09
N THR A 263 -10.46 12.37 -4.16
CA THR A 263 -10.54 11.03 -3.57
C THR A 263 -10.80 9.96 -4.65
N ALA A 264 -11.77 10.21 -5.53
CA ALA A 264 -12.09 9.29 -6.62
C ALA A 264 -10.91 9.12 -7.57
N SER A 265 -10.25 10.21 -7.98
CA SER A 265 -9.07 10.14 -8.85
C SER A 265 -7.93 9.37 -8.20
N ALA A 266 -7.66 9.60 -6.91
CA ALA A 266 -6.61 8.87 -6.18
C ALA A 266 -6.92 7.36 -6.15
N PHE A 267 -8.14 6.97 -5.81
CA PHE A 267 -8.55 5.57 -5.81
C PHE A 267 -8.52 4.93 -7.19
N LEU A 268 -9.02 5.62 -8.22
CA LEU A 268 -9.01 5.10 -9.59
C LEU A 268 -7.60 4.95 -10.15
N VAL A 269 -6.74 5.95 -9.96
CA VAL A 269 -5.33 5.87 -10.36
C VAL A 269 -4.65 4.69 -9.66
N ALA A 270 -4.82 4.56 -8.34
CA ALA A 270 -4.25 3.49 -7.56
C ALA A 270 -4.78 2.11 -7.98
N GLY A 271 -6.09 1.99 -8.14
CA GLY A 271 -6.74 0.73 -8.51
C GLY A 271 -6.32 0.27 -9.89
N VAL A 272 -6.37 1.17 -10.88
CA VAL A 272 -5.92 0.87 -12.25
C VAL A 272 -4.42 0.54 -12.28
N PHE A 273 -3.59 1.33 -11.59
CA PHE A 273 -2.16 1.04 -11.48
C PHE A 273 -1.92 -0.35 -10.87
N THR A 274 -2.54 -0.65 -9.73
CA THR A 274 -2.32 -1.93 -9.02
C THR A 274 -2.74 -3.11 -9.87
N PHE A 275 -3.92 -3.05 -10.48
CA PHE A 275 -4.43 -4.08 -11.38
C PHE A 275 -3.55 -4.26 -12.62
N LEU A 276 -3.26 -3.18 -13.36
CA LEU A 276 -2.45 -3.27 -14.57
C LEU A 276 -1.01 -3.72 -14.30
N TYR A 277 -0.43 -3.27 -13.18
CA TYR A 277 0.95 -3.59 -12.85
C TYR A 277 1.14 -5.05 -12.44
N TRP A 278 0.27 -5.57 -11.58
CA TRP A 278 0.40 -6.91 -11.01
C TRP A 278 -0.26 -8.01 -11.84
N ASP A 279 -1.29 -7.70 -12.61
CA ASP A 279 -1.98 -8.68 -13.43
C ASP A 279 -1.51 -8.58 -14.90
N VAL A 280 -1.73 -7.44 -15.53
CA VAL A 280 -1.49 -7.31 -16.97
C VAL A 280 0.01 -7.25 -17.32
N ARG A 281 0.75 -6.35 -16.68
CA ARG A 281 2.20 -6.19 -16.95
C ARG A 281 3.01 -7.42 -16.50
N LEU A 282 2.57 -8.10 -15.44
CA LEU A 282 3.22 -9.33 -14.99
C LEU A 282 3.03 -10.47 -16.01
N LEU A 283 1.83 -10.62 -16.58
CA LEU A 283 1.57 -11.55 -17.69
C LEU A 283 2.43 -11.22 -18.93
N ALA A 284 2.66 -9.94 -19.20
CA ALA A 284 3.55 -9.54 -20.29
C ALA A 284 5.01 -9.96 -20.05
N ARG A 285 5.49 -9.91 -18.80
CA ARG A 285 6.83 -10.38 -18.42
C ARG A 285 7.02 -11.89 -18.61
N THR A 286 5.96 -12.66 -18.56
CA THR A 286 5.98 -14.11 -18.82
C THR A 286 5.76 -14.45 -20.30
N GLY A 287 5.65 -13.44 -21.18
CA GLY A 287 5.47 -13.62 -22.61
C GLY A 287 4.06 -14.02 -23.06
N VAL A 288 3.08 -14.04 -22.13
CA VAL A 288 1.68 -14.40 -22.45
C VAL A 288 0.97 -13.31 -23.24
N ILE A 289 1.27 -12.04 -22.94
CA ILE A 289 0.69 -10.88 -23.63
C ILE A 289 1.77 -9.82 -23.86
N TRP A 290 1.49 -8.87 -24.77
CA TRP A 290 2.35 -7.71 -24.94
C TRP A 290 1.83 -6.54 -24.07
N TYR A 291 2.77 -5.81 -23.43
CA TYR A 291 2.46 -4.60 -22.64
C TYR A 291 3.57 -3.55 -22.82
N PRO A 292 3.22 -2.27 -23.07
CA PRO A 292 4.22 -1.22 -23.23
C PRO A 292 4.93 -0.94 -21.90
N THR A 293 6.26 -0.98 -21.92
CA THR A 293 7.09 -0.63 -20.76
C THR A 293 8.26 0.23 -21.20
N ILE A 294 8.56 1.27 -20.44
CA ILE A 294 9.75 2.08 -20.64
C ILE A 294 10.79 1.66 -19.59
N THR A 295 11.93 1.17 -20.05
CA THR A 295 13.06 0.83 -19.19
C THR A 295 14.01 2.00 -19.17
N TRP A 296 14.06 2.73 -18.05
CA TRP A 296 14.95 3.87 -17.85
C TRP A 296 15.96 3.63 -16.71
N TYR A 297 15.88 2.45 -16.08
CA TYR A 297 16.79 1.99 -15.03
C TYR A 297 16.94 0.45 -15.12
#